data_dcc7595b3b22e2bbd43cea8582bcfdc9
#
_entry.id   dcc7595b3b22e2bbd43cea8582bcfdc9
#
_cell.length_a   1.000
_cell.length_b   1.000
_cell.length_c   1.000
_cell.angle_alpha   90.00
_cell.angle_beta   90.00
_cell.angle_gamma   90.00
#
_symmetry.space_group_name_H-M   'P 1'
#
loop_
_entity.id
_entity.type
_entity.pdbx_description
1 polymer ?
#
loop_
_entity_poly.entity_id
_entity_poly.type
_entity_poly.pdbx_seq_one_letter_code
_entity_poly.pdbx_strand_id
1 'polypeptide(L)'
;MAHVKANTALLTRQEVWSRELKDVLLDELSAQRYVRWLTEFPDGETFTIPSIGEATVRDYTENNAVLYDALDTGEFQFTISEYVSSGTYITKKAMQDAFYTQQLVSSFVPKQRRAIEEKLETDVLAVAESGQTAEGTNTINGRAHRLAGAGASNVMAPSDFARAGLALKKANVPMNNMIAIVDPSVGYTLETLTNLVNVSNNPRWEGIVSTGITTGMKFIKNIYGFDVWESNYLPSISDTTVDGTTAIPAANAVNILFSADSSVVPFVGAWRQMPEVDAEYNKDLQREEYVTTARYGVSLYRPENIVTLCTNTAV
;
A
#
# COMPACT_ATOMS: atom_id res chain seq x y z
N MET A 1 -36.54 -14.92 55.31
CA MET A 1 -36.43 -14.77 53.84
C MET A 1 -35.04 -15.16 53.41
N ALA A 2 -34.93 -16.07 52.46
CA ALA A 2 -33.61 -16.52 51.97
C ALA A 2 -33.04 -15.41 51.07
N HIS A 3 -31.84 -14.92 51.34
CA HIS A 3 -31.13 -13.99 50.49
C HIS A 3 -30.48 -14.75 49.34
N VAL A 4 -31.14 -14.71 48.19
CA VAL A 4 -30.63 -15.32 46.94
C VAL A 4 -29.99 -14.25 46.03
N LYS A 5 -29.08 -14.67 45.17
CA LYS A 5 -28.32 -13.79 44.25
C LYS A 5 -29.22 -12.78 43.47
N ALA A 6 -30.46 -13.15 43.19
CA ALA A 6 -31.40 -12.30 42.49
C ALA A 6 -31.90 -11.11 43.36
N ASN A 7 -31.96 -11.26 44.70
CA ASN A 7 -32.50 -10.24 45.62
C ASN A 7 -31.41 -9.30 46.12
N THR A 8 -30.14 -9.66 45.99
CA THR A 8 -28.97 -8.87 46.43
C THR A 8 -28.21 -8.21 45.27
N ALA A 9 -28.78 -8.25 44.06
CA ALA A 9 -28.11 -7.77 42.84
C ALA A 9 -27.75 -6.27 42.87
N LEU A 10 -28.50 -5.47 43.71
CA LEU A 10 -28.22 -4.04 43.85
C LEU A 10 -27.32 -3.67 45.03
N LEU A 11 -27.04 -4.60 45.95
CA LEU A 11 -26.39 -4.25 47.22
C LEU A 11 -24.89 -4.65 47.31
N THR A 12 -24.42 -5.61 46.51
CA THR A 12 -23.07 -6.18 46.74
C THR A 12 -22.42 -6.79 45.48
N ARG A 13 -22.63 -6.24 44.31
CA ARG A 13 -21.79 -6.64 43.18
C ARG A 13 -20.47 -5.89 43.26
N GLN A 14 -19.46 -6.55 43.74
CA GLN A 14 -18.09 -6.12 43.53
C GLN A 14 -17.72 -6.46 42.08
N GLU A 15 -17.74 -5.46 41.22
CA GLU A 15 -17.25 -5.58 39.85
C GLU A 15 -15.74 -5.60 39.89
N VAL A 16 -15.13 -6.72 39.52
CA VAL A 16 -13.69 -6.83 39.32
C VAL A 16 -13.38 -6.41 37.89
N TRP A 17 -12.80 -5.24 37.76
CA TRP A 17 -12.35 -4.72 36.47
C TRP A 17 -10.97 -5.31 36.14
N SER A 18 -10.83 -5.85 34.95
CA SER A 18 -9.52 -6.27 34.43
C SER A 18 -8.64 -5.04 34.24
N ARG A 19 -7.37 -5.14 34.57
CA ARG A 19 -6.37 -4.10 34.31
C ARG A 19 -5.87 -4.12 32.86
N GLU A 20 -6.25 -5.12 32.09
CA GLU A 20 -5.89 -5.25 30.69
C GLU A 20 -6.87 -4.50 29.80
N LEU A 21 -6.37 -3.59 28.99
CA LEU A 21 -7.10 -2.99 27.89
C LEU A 21 -6.99 -3.93 26.69
N LYS A 22 -8.13 -4.39 26.16
CA LYS A 22 -8.18 -5.13 24.90
C LYS A 22 -7.75 -4.21 23.77
N ASP A 23 -6.65 -4.53 23.13
CA ASP A 23 -6.18 -3.80 21.96
C ASP A 23 -6.83 -4.33 20.67
N VAL A 24 -6.85 -3.48 19.64
CA VAL A 24 -7.36 -3.82 18.31
C VAL A 24 -6.27 -4.56 17.55
N LEU A 25 -6.65 -5.62 16.85
CA LEU A 25 -5.74 -6.31 15.93
C LEU A 25 -5.46 -5.38 14.74
N LEU A 26 -4.18 -5.15 14.48
CA LEU A 26 -3.70 -4.26 13.42
C LEU A 26 -2.94 -5.08 12.38
N ASP A 27 -3.09 -4.68 11.12
CA ASP A 27 -2.36 -5.28 10.02
C ASP A 27 -0.94 -4.73 9.90
N GLU A 28 -0.03 -5.46 9.25
CA GLU A 28 1.35 -5.01 9.01
C GLU A 28 1.38 -4.02 7.83
N LEU A 29 2.14 -2.95 7.99
CA LEU A 29 2.36 -1.94 6.94
C LEU A 29 3.62 -2.28 6.16
N SER A 30 3.50 -2.48 4.86
CA SER A 30 4.59 -2.97 4.01
C SER A 30 5.01 -2.01 2.90
N ALA A 31 4.10 -1.22 2.34
CA ALA A 31 4.34 -0.41 1.15
C ALA A 31 5.31 0.75 1.40
N GLN A 32 5.35 1.28 2.61
CA GLN A 32 6.27 2.37 2.97
C GLN A 32 7.75 2.01 2.74
N ARG A 33 8.11 0.73 2.79
CA ARG A 33 9.47 0.24 2.52
C ARG A 33 9.90 0.42 1.07
N TYR A 34 8.95 0.53 0.16
CA TYR A 34 9.16 0.62 -1.28
C TYR A 34 9.04 2.04 -1.81
N VAL A 35 8.98 3.04 -0.91
CA VAL A 35 8.96 4.46 -1.27
C VAL A 35 10.36 5.03 -1.16
N ARG A 36 10.81 5.72 -2.20
CA ARG A 36 12.04 6.52 -2.16
C ARG A 36 11.74 7.85 -1.51
N TRP A 37 12.17 8.02 -0.27
CA TRP A 37 11.99 9.26 0.47
C TRP A 37 13.02 10.30 0.07
N LEU A 38 12.53 11.48 -0.33
CA LEU A 38 13.34 12.64 -0.63
C LEU A 38 13.51 13.48 0.63
N THR A 39 14.77 13.85 0.94
CA THR A 39 15.13 14.61 2.16
C THR A 39 15.44 16.07 1.87
N GLU A 40 15.48 16.48 0.61
CA GLU A 40 15.96 17.79 0.16
C GLU A 40 14.81 18.82 0.02
N PHE A 41 13.88 18.88 0.99
CA PHE A 41 12.75 19.80 0.96
C PHE A 41 12.74 20.79 2.13
N PRO A 42 13.64 21.78 2.15
CA PRO A 42 13.58 22.79 3.21
C PRO A 42 12.38 23.72 3.05
N ASP A 43 12.03 24.12 1.79
CA ASP A 43 10.96 25.08 1.50
C ASP A 43 10.28 24.82 0.14
N GLY A 44 9.01 25.22 0.02
CA GLY A 44 8.24 25.07 -1.20
C GLY A 44 7.18 23.97 -1.12
N GLU A 45 6.23 23.99 -2.03
CA GLU A 45 5.11 23.03 -2.14
C GLU A 45 5.34 22.05 -3.28
N THR A 46 6.00 22.51 -4.35
CA THR A 46 6.25 21.73 -5.55
C THR A 46 7.74 21.56 -5.79
N PHE A 47 8.14 20.37 -6.13
CA PHE A 47 9.51 20.01 -6.49
C PHE A 47 9.56 19.50 -7.92
N THR A 48 10.51 19.98 -8.70
CA THR A 48 10.67 19.60 -10.10
C THR A 48 11.97 18.83 -10.28
N ILE A 49 11.88 17.59 -10.76
CA ILE A 49 13.01 16.76 -11.12
C ILE A 49 13.17 16.80 -12.64
N PRO A 50 14.26 17.40 -13.19
CA PRO A 50 14.47 17.39 -14.62
C PRO A 50 14.82 15.97 -15.10
N SER A 51 14.28 15.57 -16.24
CA SER A 51 14.65 14.35 -16.94
C SER A 51 15.27 14.67 -18.30
N ILE A 52 16.22 13.83 -18.71
CA ILE A 52 16.87 13.91 -20.02
C ILE A 52 16.40 12.72 -20.82
N GLY A 53 15.87 12.95 -22.01
CA GLY A 53 15.41 11.92 -22.95
C GLY A 53 16.55 11.07 -23.52
N GLU A 54 16.19 10.04 -24.26
CA GLU A 54 17.15 9.14 -24.91
C GLU A 54 17.77 9.78 -26.15
N ALA A 55 19.06 9.50 -26.36
CA ALA A 55 19.76 9.90 -27.60
C ALA A 55 19.45 8.91 -28.73
N THR A 56 19.10 9.42 -29.89
CA THR A 56 18.90 8.59 -31.11
C THR A 56 20.23 8.27 -31.78
N VAL A 57 20.42 7.00 -32.13
CA VAL A 57 21.56 6.55 -32.94
C VAL A 57 21.10 6.37 -34.37
N ARG A 58 21.87 6.93 -35.33
CA ARG A 58 21.63 6.80 -36.76
C ARG A 58 22.83 6.24 -37.46
N ASP A 59 22.60 5.48 -38.52
CA ASP A 59 23.70 4.98 -39.37
C ASP A 59 24.35 6.15 -40.10
N TYR A 60 25.67 6.20 -39.99
CA TYR A 60 26.49 7.20 -40.69
C TYR A 60 26.84 6.70 -42.09
N THR A 61 26.55 7.49 -43.10
CA THR A 61 27.00 7.25 -44.48
C THR A 61 28.18 8.17 -44.79
N GLU A 62 29.24 7.63 -45.30
CA GLU A 62 30.45 8.36 -45.66
C GLU A 62 30.09 9.55 -46.61
N ASN A 63 30.70 10.70 -46.34
CA ASN A 63 30.50 11.93 -47.14
C ASN A 63 29.14 12.65 -46.93
N ASN A 64 28.33 12.24 -45.92
CA ASN A 64 27.12 12.94 -45.53
C ASN A 64 27.32 13.70 -44.20
N ALA A 65 26.63 14.85 -44.06
CA ALA A 65 26.65 15.58 -42.81
C ALA A 65 25.99 14.76 -41.69
N VAL A 66 26.58 14.77 -40.50
CA VAL A 66 25.95 14.20 -39.29
C VAL A 66 24.72 15.01 -38.93
N LEU A 67 23.59 14.35 -38.72
CA LEU A 67 22.36 14.99 -38.25
C LEU A 67 22.41 15.09 -36.72
N TYR A 68 22.18 16.28 -36.21
CA TYR A 68 22.11 16.55 -34.79
C TYR A 68 20.65 16.63 -34.37
N ASP A 69 20.28 15.83 -33.37
CA ASP A 69 18.97 15.92 -32.76
C ASP A 69 19.05 16.74 -31.47
N ALA A 70 18.06 17.56 -31.21
CA ALA A 70 17.91 18.20 -29.91
C ALA A 70 17.55 17.12 -28.87
N LEU A 71 18.22 17.12 -27.73
CA LEU A 71 17.83 16.28 -26.61
C LEU A 71 16.47 16.76 -26.10
N ASP A 72 15.51 15.83 -26.05
CA ASP A 72 14.24 16.09 -25.40
C ASP A 72 14.43 16.15 -23.88
N THR A 73 13.92 17.20 -23.27
CA THR A 73 14.03 17.41 -21.82
C THR A 73 12.63 17.43 -21.24
N GLY A 74 12.35 16.51 -20.34
CA GLY A 74 11.13 16.47 -19.56
C GLY A 74 11.35 16.94 -18.12
N GLU A 75 10.28 17.16 -17.41
CA GLU A 75 10.30 17.42 -15.99
C GLU A 75 9.24 16.56 -15.28
N PHE A 76 9.61 16.01 -14.13
CA PHE A 76 8.69 15.39 -13.23
C PHE A 76 8.39 16.35 -12.09
N GLN A 77 7.12 16.71 -11.94
CA GLN A 77 6.67 17.59 -10.86
C GLN A 77 6.06 16.77 -9.74
N PHE A 78 6.46 17.08 -8.53
CA PHE A 78 5.99 16.44 -7.32
C PHE A 78 5.49 17.49 -6.34
N THR A 79 4.26 17.35 -5.86
CA THR A 79 3.61 18.29 -4.94
C THR A 79 3.28 17.61 -3.63
N ILE A 80 3.56 18.29 -2.52
CA ILE A 80 3.21 17.83 -1.18
C ILE A 80 1.80 18.34 -0.87
N SER A 81 0.80 17.49 -1.09
CA SER A 81 -0.62 17.84 -0.99
C SER A 81 -1.27 17.41 0.31
N GLU A 82 -0.77 16.32 0.92
CA GLU A 82 -1.45 15.71 2.06
C GLU A 82 -1.07 16.39 3.38
N TYR A 83 -2.10 16.88 4.09
CA TYR A 83 -1.98 17.36 5.47
C TYR A 83 -3.00 16.62 6.32
N VAL A 84 -2.51 15.68 7.12
CA VAL A 84 -3.34 14.77 7.90
C VAL A 84 -3.24 15.07 9.39
N SER A 85 -4.33 14.89 10.10
CA SER A 85 -4.39 15.06 11.54
C SER A 85 -5.25 13.97 12.19
N SER A 86 -4.85 13.56 13.38
CA SER A 86 -5.62 12.68 14.24
C SER A 86 -5.73 13.32 15.60
N GLY A 87 -6.95 13.65 16.04
CA GLY A 87 -7.20 14.36 17.30
C GLY A 87 -8.07 13.56 18.24
N THR A 88 -7.74 13.60 19.52
CA THR A 88 -8.52 13.01 20.61
C THR A 88 -8.54 13.95 21.81
N TYR A 89 -9.63 13.98 22.54
CA TYR A 89 -9.72 14.79 23.76
C TYR A 89 -10.28 13.99 24.93
N ILE A 90 -9.91 14.40 26.14
CA ILE A 90 -10.43 13.84 27.38
C ILE A 90 -10.96 14.99 28.25
N THR A 91 -12.21 14.91 28.65
CA THR A 91 -12.80 15.93 29.53
C THR A 91 -12.29 15.76 30.95
N LYS A 92 -12.17 16.88 31.69
CA LYS A 92 -11.71 16.87 33.07
C LYS A 92 -12.61 16.00 33.97
N LYS A 93 -13.92 15.99 33.70
CA LYS A 93 -14.88 15.15 34.40
C LYS A 93 -14.60 13.67 34.17
N ALA A 94 -14.34 13.26 32.90
CA ALA A 94 -14.00 11.88 32.58
C ALA A 94 -12.70 11.45 33.26
N MET A 95 -11.70 12.35 33.35
CA MET A 95 -10.45 12.08 34.07
C MET A 95 -10.66 11.82 35.56
N GLN A 96 -11.63 12.50 36.19
CA GLN A 96 -11.91 12.33 37.63
C GLN A 96 -12.73 11.06 37.89
N ASP A 97 -13.66 10.73 36.99
CA ASP A 97 -14.63 9.64 37.19
C ASP A 97 -14.16 8.30 36.63
N ALA A 98 -13.19 8.28 35.70
CA ALA A 98 -12.75 7.08 35.01
C ALA A 98 -11.54 6.39 35.70
N PHE A 99 -11.67 5.11 35.99
CA PHE A 99 -10.62 4.29 36.61
C PHE A 99 -9.38 4.10 35.72
N TYR A 100 -9.55 4.14 34.38
CA TYR A 100 -8.49 3.83 33.39
C TYR A 100 -7.85 5.05 32.73
N THR A 101 -8.02 6.26 33.26
CA THR A 101 -7.62 7.49 32.57
C THR A 101 -6.15 7.52 32.18
N GLN A 102 -5.25 7.13 33.08
CA GLN A 102 -3.81 7.12 32.78
C GLN A 102 -3.42 6.08 31.70
N GLN A 103 -4.06 4.92 31.70
CA GLN A 103 -3.82 3.89 30.69
C GLN A 103 -4.39 4.31 29.33
N LEU A 104 -5.53 5.00 29.31
CA LEU A 104 -6.10 5.55 28.08
C LEU A 104 -5.18 6.59 27.46
N VAL A 105 -4.68 7.56 28.23
CA VAL A 105 -3.76 8.59 27.74
C VAL A 105 -2.51 7.97 27.12
N SER A 106 -1.89 7.00 27.80
CA SER A 106 -0.69 6.33 27.30
C SER A 106 -0.92 5.53 26.01
N SER A 107 -2.16 5.09 25.73
CA SER A 107 -2.50 4.33 24.53
C SER A 107 -2.95 5.19 23.35
N PHE A 108 -3.35 6.44 23.55
CA PHE A 108 -3.87 7.27 22.46
C PHE A 108 -2.80 7.70 21.48
N VAL A 109 -1.67 8.19 21.95
CA VAL A 109 -0.58 8.69 21.10
C VAL A 109 -0.06 7.61 20.12
N PRO A 110 0.23 6.38 20.55
CA PRO A 110 0.61 5.31 19.64
C PRO A 110 -0.48 4.98 18.60
N LYS A 111 -1.75 5.02 19.00
CA LYS A 111 -2.88 4.75 18.10
C LYS A 111 -3.10 5.86 17.08
N GLN A 112 -2.94 7.12 17.46
CA GLN A 112 -3.00 8.25 16.54
C GLN A 112 -1.87 8.20 15.51
N ARG A 113 -0.65 7.91 15.97
CA ARG A 113 0.49 7.71 15.08
C ARG A 113 0.24 6.57 14.10
N ARG A 114 -0.24 5.44 14.60
CA ARG A 114 -0.59 4.28 13.76
C ARG A 114 -1.64 4.63 12.72
N ALA A 115 -2.68 5.38 13.07
CA ALA A 115 -3.71 5.81 12.13
C ALA A 115 -3.15 6.68 10.98
N ILE A 116 -2.16 7.54 11.27
CA ILE A 116 -1.46 8.30 10.24
C ILE A 116 -0.61 7.39 9.35
N GLU A 117 0.08 6.42 9.93
CA GLU A 117 0.86 5.44 9.19
C GLU A 117 -0.02 4.57 8.27
N GLU A 118 -1.22 4.17 8.72
CA GLU A 118 -2.20 3.45 7.90
C GLU A 118 -2.74 4.30 6.75
N LYS A 119 -3.00 5.58 7.01
CA LYS A 119 -3.40 6.52 5.96
C LYS A 119 -2.29 6.67 4.91
N LEU A 120 -1.04 6.83 5.34
CA LEU A 120 0.11 6.88 4.44
C LEU A 120 0.26 5.62 3.60
N GLU A 121 0.08 4.43 4.20
CA GLU A 121 0.10 3.15 3.49
C GLU A 121 -0.97 3.10 2.40
N THR A 122 -2.20 3.49 2.75
CA THR A 122 -3.31 3.56 1.81
C THR A 122 -3.01 4.53 0.66
N ASP A 123 -2.43 5.70 0.95
CA ASP A 123 -2.10 6.69 -0.06
C ASP A 123 -0.98 6.21 -1.00
N VAL A 124 0.05 5.54 -0.46
CA VAL A 124 1.11 4.94 -1.29
C VAL A 124 0.55 3.91 -2.26
N LEU A 125 -0.33 3.03 -1.78
CA LEU A 125 -0.94 2.00 -2.63
C LEU A 125 -1.94 2.60 -3.63
N ALA A 126 -2.68 3.65 -3.23
CA ALA A 126 -3.61 4.33 -4.12
C ALA A 126 -2.91 5.05 -5.28
N VAL A 127 -1.72 5.59 -5.06
CA VAL A 127 -0.92 6.25 -6.10
C VAL A 127 -0.54 5.29 -7.24
N ALA A 128 -0.42 3.99 -6.97
CA ALA A 128 -0.16 2.99 -8.00
C ALA A 128 -1.27 2.96 -9.07
N GLU A 129 -2.50 3.18 -8.70
CA GLU A 129 -3.64 3.24 -9.62
C GLU A 129 -3.87 4.65 -10.14
N SER A 130 -3.92 5.66 -9.27
CA SER A 130 -4.20 7.05 -9.66
C SER A 130 -3.08 7.68 -10.49
N GLY A 131 -1.85 7.24 -10.34
CA GLY A 131 -0.70 7.67 -11.15
C GLY A 131 -0.66 7.08 -12.56
N GLN A 132 -1.49 6.07 -12.84
CA GLN A 132 -1.67 5.55 -14.19
C GLN A 132 -2.83 6.28 -14.87
N THR A 133 -2.77 6.40 -16.21
CA THR A 133 -3.85 7.03 -16.96
C THR A 133 -5.13 6.19 -16.82
N ALA A 134 -6.20 6.80 -16.29
CA ALA A 134 -7.51 6.17 -16.11
C ALA A 134 -8.11 5.68 -17.44
N GLU A 135 -7.74 6.33 -18.54
CA GLU A 135 -8.18 5.97 -19.87
C GLU A 135 -7.15 5.05 -20.54
N GLY A 136 -7.50 3.78 -20.61
CA GLY A 136 -6.71 2.80 -21.35
C GLY A 136 -5.84 1.91 -20.47
N THR A 137 -4.99 1.15 -21.12
CA THR A 137 -4.20 0.09 -20.51
C THR A 137 -2.82 0.52 -20.02
N ASN A 138 -2.53 1.83 -20.07
CA ASN A 138 -1.18 2.36 -19.83
C ASN A 138 -0.12 1.56 -20.61
N THR A 139 -0.19 1.58 -21.93
CA THR A 139 0.64 0.75 -22.81
C THR A 139 2.04 1.31 -22.95
N ILE A 140 3.05 0.56 -22.50
CA ILE A 140 4.46 0.87 -22.63
C ILE A 140 5.13 -0.20 -23.49
N ASN A 141 5.86 0.20 -24.53
CA ASN A 141 6.51 -0.69 -25.49
C ASN A 141 5.58 -1.81 -26.02
N GLY A 142 4.33 -1.45 -26.32
CA GLY A 142 3.32 -2.35 -26.87
C GLY A 142 2.75 -3.37 -25.87
N ARG A 143 2.91 -3.12 -24.57
CA ARG A 143 2.33 -3.96 -23.51
C ARG A 143 1.57 -3.12 -22.49
N ALA A 144 0.38 -3.59 -22.15
CA ALA A 144 -0.45 -2.98 -21.13
C ALA A 144 0.17 -3.18 -19.74
N HIS A 145 0.22 -2.11 -18.96
CA HIS A 145 0.64 -2.10 -17.56
C HIS A 145 -0.56 -2.05 -16.59
N ARG A 146 -1.76 -1.85 -17.11
CA ARG A 146 -3.02 -1.99 -16.36
C ARG A 146 -3.78 -3.16 -16.94
N LEU A 147 -4.01 -4.20 -16.13
CA LEU A 147 -4.54 -5.50 -16.56
C LEU A 147 -5.76 -5.89 -15.73
N ALA A 148 -6.65 -6.67 -16.33
CA ALA A 148 -7.70 -7.41 -15.61
C ALA A 148 -7.26 -8.85 -15.36
N GLY A 149 -7.75 -9.45 -14.27
CA GLY A 149 -7.53 -10.87 -13.98
C GLY A 149 -7.98 -11.77 -15.12
N ALA A 150 -7.14 -12.76 -15.47
CA ALA A 150 -7.40 -13.67 -16.59
C ALA A 150 -8.28 -14.86 -16.23
N GLY A 151 -8.53 -15.08 -14.94
CA GLY A 151 -9.43 -16.15 -14.47
C GLY A 151 -10.90 -15.87 -14.75
N ALA A 152 -11.74 -16.86 -14.49
CA ALA A 152 -13.20 -16.70 -14.62
C ALA A 152 -13.68 -15.55 -13.73
N SER A 153 -14.55 -14.68 -14.24
CA SER A 153 -15.06 -13.49 -13.54
C SER A 153 -13.95 -12.54 -13.05
N ASN A 154 -12.85 -12.43 -13.76
CA ASN A 154 -11.68 -11.59 -13.42
C ASN A 154 -11.00 -11.97 -12.11
N VAL A 155 -11.06 -13.21 -11.70
CA VAL A 155 -10.26 -13.74 -10.58
C VAL A 155 -8.80 -13.87 -11.01
N MET A 156 -7.87 -13.72 -10.06
CA MET A 156 -6.44 -13.86 -10.31
C MET A 156 -6.10 -15.26 -10.82
N ALA A 157 -5.30 -15.34 -11.86
CA ALA A 157 -4.75 -16.58 -12.38
C ALA A 157 -3.22 -16.56 -12.37
N PRO A 158 -2.52 -17.71 -12.26
CA PRO A 158 -1.06 -17.73 -12.32
C PRO A 158 -0.46 -17.12 -13.59
N SER A 159 -1.21 -17.20 -14.71
CA SER A 159 -0.83 -16.56 -15.99
C SER A 159 -0.70 -15.03 -15.90
N ASP A 160 -1.39 -14.39 -14.93
CA ASP A 160 -1.34 -12.94 -14.76
C ASP A 160 0.04 -12.47 -14.29
N PHE A 161 0.68 -13.24 -13.41
CA PHE A 161 2.07 -12.98 -13.03
C PHE A 161 3.03 -13.05 -14.21
N ALA A 162 2.82 -14.02 -15.11
CA ALA A 162 3.62 -14.13 -16.33
C ALA A 162 3.36 -12.96 -17.30
N ARG A 163 2.09 -12.51 -17.41
CA ARG A 163 1.70 -11.31 -18.21
C ARG A 163 2.35 -10.03 -17.64
N ALA A 164 2.28 -9.84 -16.32
CA ALA A 164 2.92 -8.72 -15.65
C ALA A 164 4.45 -8.74 -15.82
N GLY A 165 5.08 -9.91 -15.63
CA GLY A 165 6.52 -10.08 -15.86
C GLY A 165 6.93 -9.79 -17.30
N LEU A 166 6.09 -10.13 -18.30
CA LEU A 166 6.33 -9.78 -19.70
C LEU A 166 6.23 -8.25 -19.93
N ALA A 167 5.25 -7.57 -19.30
CA ALA A 167 5.12 -6.12 -19.42
C ALA A 167 6.35 -5.41 -18.86
N LEU A 168 6.80 -5.77 -17.66
CA LEU A 168 8.00 -5.20 -17.03
C LEU A 168 9.29 -5.47 -17.85
N LYS A 169 9.45 -6.68 -18.39
CA LYS A 169 10.59 -7.00 -19.27
C LYS A 169 10.58 -6.14 -20.53
N LYS A 170 9.42 -5.90 -21.13
CA LYS A 170 9.28 -5.03 -22.30
C LYS A 170 9.55 -3.57 -21.99
N ALA A 171 9.30 -3.15 -20.76
CA ALA A 171 9.65 -1.82 -20.26
C ALA A 171 11.13 -1.69 -19.85
N ASN A 172 11.96 -2.71 -20.10
CA ASN A 172 13.38 -2.76 -19.72
C ASN A 172 13.65 -2.64 -18.22
N VAL A 173 12.70 -3.07 -17.39
CA VAL A 173 12.84 -3.05 -15.92
C VAL A 173 13.75 -4.21 -15.49
N PRO A 174 14.72 -3.98 -14.59
CA PRO A 174 15.52 -5.05 -13.98
C PRO A 174 14.62 -6.03 -13.24
N MET A 175 14.76 -7.33 -13.55
CA MET A 175 13.96 -8.40 -12.96
C MET A 175 14.51 -8.90 -11.62
N ASN A 176 15.15 -8.02 -10.87
CA ASN A 176 15.67 -8.30 -9.54
C ASN A 176 14.64 -7.90 -8.49
N ASN A 177 14.52 -8.68 -7.43
CA ASN A 177 13.68 -8.36 -6.28
C ASN A 177 12.23 -7.98 -6.68
N MET A 178 11.60 -8.87 -7.45
CA MET A 178 10.24 -8.66 -7.93
C MET A 178 9.24 -8.91 -6.81
N ILE A 179 8.34 -7.96 -6.60
CA ILE A 179 7.35 -7.97 -5.53
C ILE A 179 5.95 -7.86 -6.13
N ALA A 180 5.02 -8.61 -5.53
CA ALA A 180 3.60 -8.49 -5.79
C ALA A 180 2.87 -8.25 -4.48
N ILE A 181 2.16 -7.14 -4.37
CA ILE A 181 1.26 -6.85 -3.24
C ILE A 181 -0.16 -7.17 -3.71
N VAL A 182 -0.79 -8.12 -3.04
CA VAL A 182 -2.09 -8.65 -3.44
C VAL A 182 -3.12 -8.56 -2.31
N ASP A 183 -4.39 -8.56 -2.69
CA ASP A 183 -5.49 -8.63 -1.74
C ASP A 183 -5.58 -10.03 -1.09
N PRO A 184 -6.01 -10.17 0.17
CA PRO A 184 -6.18 -11.46 0.83
C PRO A 184 -7.09 -12.45 0.10
N SER A 185 -8.09 -11.97 -0.65
CA SER A 185 -8.93 -12.82 -1.50
C SER A 185 -8.13 -13.50 -2.63
N VAL A 186 -7.15 -12.77 -3.18
CA VAL A 186 -6.21 -13.31 -4.16
C VAL A 186 -5.30 -14.35 -3.50
N GLY A 187 -4.81 -14.07 -2.29
CA GLY A 187 -4.04 -15.03 -1.50
C GLY A 187 -4.79 -16.35 -1.33
N TYR A 188 -6.05 -16.28 -0.89
CA TYR A 188 -6.91 -17.45 -0.78
C TYR A 188 -7.05 -18.21 -2.12
N THR A 189 -7.28 -17.49 -3.21
CA THR A 189 -7.37 -18.09 -4.55
C THR A 189 -6.08 -18.81 -4.93
N LEU A 190 -4.91 -18.20 -4.68
CA LEU A 190 -3.62 -18.80 -4.98
C LEU A 190 -3.33 -20.04 -4.14
N GLU A 191 -3.73 -20.06 -2.88
CA GLU A 191 -3.59 -21.21 -1.98
C GLU A 191 -4.49 -22.39 -2.37
N THR A 192 -5.64 -22.14 -2.97
CA THR A 192 -6.59 -23.18 -3.39
C THR A 192 -6.30 -23.77 -4.77
N LEU A 193 -5.39 -23.15 -5.56
CA LEU A 193 -5.06 -23.64 -6.89
C LEU A 193 -4.29 -24.97 -6.83
N THR A 194 -4.94 -26.03 -7.32
CA THR A 194 -4.40 -27.42 -7.32
C THR A 194 -3.02 -27.53 -7.98
N ASN A 195 -2.75 -26.74 -9.02
CA ASN A 195 -1.47 -26.75 -9.74
C ASN A 195 -0.33 -26.11 -8.93
N LEU A 196 -0.63 -25.24 -7.99
CA LEU A 196 0.36 -24.60 -7.12
C LEU A 196 0.58 -25.40 -5.83
N VAL A 197 -0.43 -26.14 -5.38
CA VAL A 197 -0.37 -26.97 -4.16
C VAL A 197 0.25 -28.34 -4.43
N ASN A 198 0.18 -28.85 -5.66
CA ASN A 198 0.64 -30.19 -5.97
C ASN A 198 2.18 -30.22 -6.19
N VAL A 199 2.88 -30.75 -5.21
CA VAL A 199 4.34 -30.93 -5.19
C VAL A 199 4.86 -31.78 -6.38
N SER A 200 4.04 -32.74 -6.84
CA SER A 200 4.43 -33.62 -7.96
C SER A 200 4.61 -32.87 -9.29
N ASN A 201 3.95 -31.73 -9.46
CA ASN A 201 4.04 -30.94 -10.68
C ASN A 201 5.13 -29.87 -10.66
N ASN A 202 5.70 -29.58 -9.48
CA ASN A 202 6.74 -28.56 -9.36
C ASN A 202 7.73 -28.87 -8.24
N PRO A 203 8.82 -29.59 -8.50
CA PRO A 203 9.79 -30.02 -7.48
C PRO A 203 10.52 -28.85 -6.77
N ARG A 204 10.46 -27.62 -7.31
CA ARG A 204 11.01 -26.44 -6.62
C ARG A 204 10.24 -26.04 -5.37
N TRP A 205 9.07 -26.63 -5.14
CA TRP A 205 8.19 -26.30 -4.02
C TRP A 205 8.40 -27.18 -2.78
N GLU A 206 9.17 -28.26 -2.90
CA GLU A 206 9.47 -29.17 -1.78
C GLU A 206 10.08 -28.43 -0.59
N GLY A 207 10.92 -27.42 -0.83
CA GLY A 207 11.52 -26.62 0.23
C GLY A 207 10.53 -25.79 1.02
N ILE A 208 9.48 -25.27 0.39
CA ILE A 208 8.47 -24.41 1.03
C ILE A 208 7.49 -25.26 1.85
N VAL A 209 7.09 -26.41 1.33
CA VAL A 209 6.20 -27.34 2.05
C VAL A 209 6.89 -27.95 3.27
N SER A 210 8.21 -28.21 3.18
CA SER A 210 8.98 -28.81 4.27
C SER A 210 9.39 -27.82 5.37
N THR A 211 9.56 -26.52 5.05
CA THR A 211 10.09 -25.53 5.98
C THR A 211 8.98 -24.81 6.77
N GLY A 212 7.71 -24.93 6.34
CA GLY A 212 6.58 -24.24 6.95
C GLY A 212 6.64 -22.72 6.78
N ILE A 213 5.53 -22.08 7.00
CA ILE A 213 5.43 -20.62 7.03
C ILE A 213 6.15 -20.13 8.28
N THR A 214 7.34 -19.59 8.13
CA THR A 214 8.07 -18.97 9.24
C THR A 214 7.34 -17.73 9.69
N THR A 215 7.07 -17.71 10.96
CA THR A 215 6.46 -16.71 11.82
C THR A 215 6.60 -15.25 11.35
N GLY A 216 5.50 -14.57 11.15
CA GLY A 216 5.41 -13.12 11.26
C GLY A 216 5.36 -12.31 9.97
N MET A 217 5.39 -12.94 8.81
CA MET A 217 5.24 -12.24 7.53
C MET A 217 4.10 -12.84 6.72
N LYS A 218 3.25 -12.00 6.17
CA LYS A 218 2.20 -12.41 5.21
C LYS A 218 2.78 -12.72 3.80
N PHE A 219 3.94 -13.38 3.77
CA PHE A 219 4.57 -13.86 2.56
C PHE A 219 3.88 -15.17 2.16
N ILE A 220 3.20 -15.16 1.04
CA ILE A 220 2.45 -16.34 0.58
C ILE A 220 3.37 -17.26 -0.19
N LYS A 221 4.05 -16.73 -1.21
CA LYS A 221 4.76 -17.57 -2.18
C LYS A 221 5.62 -16.76 -3.15
N ASN A 222 6.62 -17.42 -3.77
CA ASN A 222 7.27 -16.92 -4.98
C ASN A 222 6.59 -17.54 -6.20
N ILE A 223 5.92 -16.71 -7.02
CA ILE A 223 5.21 -17.13 -8.23
C ILE A 223 5.81 -16.42 -9.43
N TYR A 224 6.34 -17.19 -10.39
CA TYR A 224 7.02 -16.68 -11.59
C TYR A 224 8.11 -15.64 -11.32
N GLY A 225 8.77 -15.73 -10.15
CA GLY A 225 9.82 -14.82 -9.73
C GLY A 225 9.33 -13.61 -8.92
N PHE A 226 8.03 -13.48 -8.67
CA PHE A 226 7.47 -12.49 -7.78
C PHE A 226 7.32 -13.04 -6.37
N ASP A 227 7.80 -12.29 -5.39
CA ASP A 227 7.52 -12.52 -3.98
C ASP A 227 6.18 -11.89 -3.64
N VAL A 228 5.20 -12.73 -3.29
CA VAL A 228 3.81 -12.31 -3.08
C VAL A 228 3.56 -11.98 -1.62
N TRP A 229 3.06 -10.76 -1.38
CA TRP A 229 2.69 -10.22 -0.07
C TRP A 229 1.21 -9.86 -0.05
N GLU A 230 0.55 -10.03 1.07
CA GLU A 230 -0.84 -9.60 1.26
C GLU A 230 -0.93 -8.24 1.93
N SER A 231 -1.91 -7.44 1.51
CA SER A 231 -2.27 -6.19 2.17
C SER A 231 -3.78 -5.94 2.09
N ASN A 232 -4.36 -5.48 3.20
CA ASN A 232 -5.77 -5.08 3.27
C ASN A 232 -6.00 -3.63 2.83
N TYR A 233 -4.94 -2.89 2.50
CA TYR A 233 -5.00 -1.45 2.20
C TYR A 233 -4.99 -1.15 0.70
N LEU A 234 -5.16 -2.17 -0.15
CA LEU A 234 -5.19 -2.01 -1.60
C LEU A 234 -6.43 -1.20 -2.04
N PRO A 235 -6.27 -0.31 -3.03
CA PRO A 235 -7.38 0.45 -3.57
C PRO A 235 -8.32 -0.44 -4.39
N SER A 236 -9.56 0.01 -4.53
CA SER A 236 -10.51 -0.49 -5.50
C SER A 236 -10.71 0.55 -6.60
N ILE A 237 -11.08 0.12 -7.81
CA ILE A 237 -11.44 1.02 -8.89
C ILE A 237 -12.96 1.15 -8.99
N SER A 238 -13.41 2.36 -9.32
CA SER A 238 -14.80 2.67 -9.62
C SER A 238 -15.13 2.55 -11.11
N ASP A 239 -14.12 2.37 -11.95
CA ASP A 239 -14.27 2.25 -13.39
C ASP A 239 -15.04 0.97 -13.76
N THR A 240 -15.85 1.07 -14.80
CA THR A 240 -16.60 -0.08 -15.30
C THR A 240 -15.75 -1.04 -16.12
N THR A 241 -14.61 -0.57 -16.63
CA THR A 241 -13.68 -1.34 -17.44
C THR A 241 -12.24 -0.97 -17.16
N VAL A 242 -11.31 -1.94 -17.24
CA VAL A 242 -9.86 -1.70 -17.06
C VAL A 242 -9.19 -1.20 -18.33
N ASP A 243 -9.58 -1.75 -19.46
CA ASP A 243 -8.98 -1.55 -20.80
C ASP A 243 -9.97 -0.98 -21.81
N GLY A 244 -11.06 -0.39 -21.35
CA GLY A 244 -12.17 0.09 -22.19
C GLY A 244 -13.09 -1.03 -22.71
N THR A 245 -12.75 -2.30 -22.46
CA THR A 245 -13.54 -3.45 -22.95
C THR A 245 -13.82 -4.48 -21.85
N THR A 246 -12.89 -4.75 -20.96
CA THR A 246 -13.03 -5.77 -19.91
C THR A 246 -13.73 -5.19 -18.71
N ALA A 247 -14.98 -5.60 -18.49
CA ALA A 247 -15.79 -5.20 -17.34
C ALA A 247 -15.23 -5.80 -16.05
N ILE A 248 -15.20 -4.99 -14.98
CA ILE A 248 -14.76 -5.42 -13.65
C ILE A 248 -15.93 -5.41 -12.69
N PRO A 249 -16.05 -6.42 -11.82
CA PRO A 249 -17.05 -6.42 -10.77
C PRO A 249 -16.91 -5.24 -9.81
N ALA A 250 -18.00 -4.82 -9.17
CA ALA A 250 -17.98 -3.75 -8.16
C ALA A 250 -17.10 -4.11 -6.94
N ALA A 251 -17.07 -5.41 -6.57
CA ALA A 251 -16.15 -5.92 -5.56
C ALA A 251 -14.81 -6.25 -6.23
N ASN A 252 -13.87 -5.32 -6.19
CA ASN A 252 -12.57 -5.48 -6.82
C ASN A 252 -11.44 -4.91 -5.95
N ALA A 253 -10.23 -5.37 -6.20
CA ALA A 253 -9.00 -4.82 -5.65
C ALA A 253 -7.95 -4.67 -6.74
N VAL A 254 -7.11 -3.66 -6.61
CA VAL A 254 -5.99 -3.40 -7.51
C VAL A 254 -4.72 -3.98 -6.89
N ASN A 255 -4.27 -5.09 -7.41
CA ASN A 255 -3.02 -5.70 -7.01
C ASN A 255 -1.86 -5.03 -7.75
N ILE A 256 -0.71 -4.90 -7.10
CA ILE A 256 0.42 -4.12 -7.56
C ILE A 256 1.64 -5.01 -7.71
N LEU A 257 2.23 -5.05 -8.90
CA LEU A 257 3.41 -5.84 -9.22
C LEU A 257 4.51 -4.92 -9.74
N PHE A 258 5.70 -4.98 -9.14
CA PHE A 258 6.82 -4.11 -9.48
C PHE A 258 8.17 -4.73 -9.09
N SER A 259 9.27 -4.11 -9.57
CA SER A 259 10.62 -4.41 -9.08
C SER A 259 11.00 -3.46 -7.94
N ALA A 260 11.40 -4.01 -6.81
CA ALA A 260 11.87 -3.25 -5.64
C ALA A 260 13.39 -3.00 -5.66
N ASP A 261 14.02 -3.06 -6.83
CA ASP A 261 15.41 -2.65 -6.98
C ASP A 261 15.55 -1.15 -6.70
N SER A 262 16.52 -0.78 -5.87
CA SER A 262 16.75 0.60 -5.42
C SER A 262 16.96 1.61 -6.56
N SER A 263 17.42 1.14 -7.72
CA SER A 263 17.66 1.97 -8.91
C SER A 263 16.38 2.37 -9.65
N VAL A 264 15.32 1.59 -9.49
CA VAL A 264 14.07 1.73 -10.27
C VAL A 264 12.81 1.79 -9.42
N VAL A 265 12.92 2.09 -8.14
CA VAL A 265 11.75 2.18 -7.23
C VAL A 265 10.65 3.06 -7.85
N PRO A 266 9.40 2.54 -7.95
CA PRO A 266 8.33 3.25 -8.65
C PRO A 266 7.77 4.44 -7.85
N PHE A 267 7.77 4.37 -6.52
CA PHE A 267 7.18 5.38 -5.66
C PHE A 267 8.22 6.39 -5.15
N VAL A 268 7.84 7.66 -5.15
CA VAL A 268 8.61 8.73 -4.51
C VAL A 268 7.74 9.42 -3.48
N GLY A 269 8.32 9.76 -2.35
CA GLY A 269 7.64 10.47 -1.28
C GLY A 269 8.54 11.51 -0.62
N ALA A 270 7.92 12.51 0.00
CA ALA A 270 8.62 13.49 0.81
C ALA A 270 7.80 13.85 2.04
N TRP A 271 8.48 13.96 3.17
CA TRP A 271 7.94 14.51 4.40
C TRP A 271 8.23 15.99 4.48
N ARG A 272 7.19 16.79 4.70
CA ARG A 272 7.33 18.18 5.10
C ARG A 272 7.33 18.31 6.62
N GLN A 273 6.46 17.53 7.26
CA GLN A 273 6.35 17.42 8.70
C GLN A 273 6.14 15.95 9.06
N MET A 274 7.08 15.38 9.80
CA MET A 274 6.88 14.05 10.38
C MET A 274 5.76 14.08 11.43
N PRO A 275 5.14 12.93 11.75
CA PRO A 275 4.10 12.89 12.79
C PRO A 275 4.59 13.52 14.09
N GLU A 276 3.99 14.64 14.47
CA GLU A 276 4.27 15.40 15.68
C GLU A 276 3.01 15.47 16.54
N VAL A 277 3.18 15.30 17.84
CA VAL A 277 2.09 15.29 18.82
C VAL A 277 2.09 16.58 19.60
N ASP A 278 0.99 17.32 19.50
CA ASP A 278 0.71 18.50 20.30
C ASP A 278 -0.33 18.14 21.37
N ALA A 279 -0.05 18.53 22.62
CA ALA A 279 -0.95 18.35 23.74
C ALA A 279 -1.23 19.70 24.40
N GLU A 280 -2.51 20.08 24.50
CA GLU A 280 -2.92 21.34 25.11
C GLU A 280 -4.17 21.16 25.98
N TYR A 281 -4.23 21.91 27.08
CA TYR A 281 -5.41 21.99 27.91
C TYR A 281 -6.31 23.17 27.50
N ASN A 282 -7.50 22.86 27.00
CA ASN A 282 -8.49 23.82 26.60
C ASN A 282 -9.31 24.24 27.86
N LYS A 283 -9.11 25.49 28.30
CA LYS A 283 -9.76 26.03 29.52
C LYS A 283 -11.25 26.26 29.35
N ASP A 284 -11.69 26.63 28.15
CA ASP A 284 -13.09 26.98 27.87
C ASP A 284 -13.95 25.71 27.82
N LEU A 285 -13.40 24.62 27.29
CA LEU A 285 -14.10 23.34 27.17
C LEU A 285 -13.77 22.37 28.30
N GLN A 286 -12.88 22.74 29.24
CA GLN A 286 -12.43 21.90 30.36
C GLN A 286 -12.01 20.49 29.93
N ARG A 287 -11.13 20.42 28.92
CA ARG A 287 -10.62 19.16 28.36
C ARG A 287 -9.15 19.25 27.98
N GLU A 288 -8.46 18.14 28.03
CA GLU A 288 -7.14 17.96 27.44
C GLU A 288 -7.31 17.48 26.01
N GLU A 289 -6.62 18.11 25.08
CA GLU A 289 -6.64 17.84 23.66
C GLU A 289 -5.28 17.31 23.22
N TYR A 290 -5.29 16.19 22.49
CA TYR A 290 -4.10 15.57 21.93
C TYR A 290 -4.30 15.50 20.41
N VAL A 291 -3.45 16.17 19.66
CA VAL A 291 -3.51 16.19 18.20
C VAL A 291 -2.17 15.75 17.64
N THR A 292 -2.21 14.76 16.75
CA THR A 292 -1.03 14.36 15.98
C THR A 292 -1.23 14.83 14.55
N THR A 293 -0.29 15.62 14.05
CA THR A 293 -0.31 16.15 12.68
C THR A 293 0.86 15.65 11.88
N ALA A 294 0.67 15.45 10.57
CA ALA A 294 1.74 15.12 9.64
C ALA A 294 1.45 15.74 8.27
N ARG A 295 2.51 16.12 7.55
CA ARG A 295 2.41 16.64 6.19
C ARG A 295 3.38 15.93 5.28
N TYR A 296 2.86 15.30 4.23
CA TYR A 296 3.63 14.52 3.26
C TYR A 296 3.03 14.60 1.86
N GLY A 297 3.75 14.08 0.91
CA GLY A 297 3.26 13.80 -0.42
C GLY A 297 3.84 12.48 -0.92
N VAL A 298 3.08 11.78 -1.75
CA VAL A 298 3.52 10.57 -2.44
C VAL A 298 3.09 10.66 -3.89
N SER A 299 3.94 10.21 -4.81
CA SER A 299 3.65 10.21 -6.24
C SER A 299 4.29 9.01 -6.94
N LEU A 300 3.74 8.65 -8.11
CA LEU A 300 4.31 7.63 -8.98
C LEU A 300 5.42 8.25 -9.84
N TYR A 301 6.67 7.89 -9.56
CA TYR A 301 7.83 8.43 -10.26
C TYR A 301 8.18 7.65 -11.54
N ARG A 302 8.04 6.32 -11.49
CA ARG A 302 8.36 5.42 -12.62
C ARG A 302 7.18 4.53 -12.96
N PRO A 303 6.25 5.01 -13.81
CA PRO A 303 5.08 4.22 -14.22
C PRO A 303 5.47 2.98 -15.03
N GLU A 304 6.63 2.96 -15.65
CA GLU A 304 7.17 1.80 -16.38
C GLU A 304 7.53 0.61 -15.47
N ASN A 305 7.86 0.87 -14.20
CA ASN A 305 8.18 -0.18 -13.22
C ASN A 305 6.98 -0.60 -12.38
N ILE A 306 5.78 -0.42 -12.86
CA ILE A 306 4.58 -0.86 -12.13
C ILE A 306 3.59 -1.50 -13.09
N VAL A 307 3.01 -2.61 -12.66
CA VAL A 307 1.87 -3.24 -13.31
C VAL A 307 0.76 -3.37 -12.29
N THR A 308 -0.39 -2.81 -12.60
CA THR A 308 -1.60 -2.96 -11.80
C THR A 308 -2.49 -4.05 -12.38
N LEU A 309 -3.00 -4.91 -11.51
CA LEU A 309 -3.86 -6.02 -11.87
C LEU A 309 -5.15 -5.94 -11.08
N CYS A 310 -6.23 -5.56 -11.76
CA CYS A 310 -7.56 -5.46 -11.17
C CYS A 310 -8.22 -6.83 -11.12
N THR A 311 -8.57 -7.28 -9.93
CA THR A 311 -9.16 -8.60 -9.71
C THR A 311 -10.45 -8.53 -8.90
N ASN A 312 -11.33 -9.49 -9.14
CA ASN A 312 -12.53 -9.68 -8.33
C ASN A 312 -12.16 -10.18 -6.93
N THR A 313 -12.73 -9.56 -5.90
CA THR A 313 -12.56 -9.96 -4.50
C THR A 313 -13.71 -10.81 -3.95
N ALA A 314 -14.79 -11.00 -4.73
CA ALA A 314 -15.86 -11.91 -4.37
C ALA A 314 -15.41 -13.36 -4.61
N VAL A 315 -15.02 -14.06 -3.53
CA VAL A 315 -14.54 -15.44 -3.53
C VAL A 315 -15.61 -16.35 -2.98
#